data_0da66971c83c8a4cc2006685b027fe49
#
_entry.id   0da66971c83c8a4cc2006685b027fe49
#
_cell.length_a   1.000
_cell.length_b   1.000
_cell.length_c   1.000
_cell.angle_alpha   90.00
_cell.angle_beta   90.00
_cell.angle_gamma   90.00
#
_symmetry.space_group_name_H-M   'P 1'
#
loop_
_entity.id
_entity.type
_entity.pdbx_description
1 polymer ?
#
loop_
_entity_poly.entity_id
_entity_poly.type
_entity_poly.pdbx_seq_one_letter_code
_entity_poly.pdbx_strand_id
1 'polypeptide(L)'
;GMQDPAKVNDPVYESELRSRMQALTNLLNDSARQIDTAQKNEFDRLNGEGTSEQGAVQRVNEILRQVGDLNIQIKQNQILGQQSLELMDERNVLLDELAGYLPIEVSYYKDAEHSGTYDYPITDADGRPVIDGNGNPVTEKRDRMYEYDSKGKVIGRRDWPDDLKVTLNYTDKNGASKQLTLVEGTEGGKGNNYGSLELTGGSREKPLLAAVTITAAASAGGSSTVVSASESQLRDGSIQASLDMLGKIGTGELIAGTATLDDVRGYQFYMKKLDALAQTFAGIINDINQKGVQGSPQVNDTPYLLLANKTTDTGDGITAANIGISTDWINGNAHVGMLGDSPTDTVLNMLEAMSKAHAGLGNKSFASYMNNTSTILANDSRANQNILKTNVTVLNSIQDYKDSVSGISMDEEASNMMAYMSAYNAASRLMTAMDEALNTLINNTGLVGR
;
A
#
# COMPACT_ATOMS: atom_id res chain seq x y z
N GLY A 1 39.25 27.76 19.86
CA GLY A 1 39.33 29.08 20.54
C GLY A 1 39.12 28.97 22.04
N MET A 2 38.09 28.24 22.52
CA MET A 2 37.75 28.14 23.95
C MET A 2 38.62 27.19 24.79
N GLN A 3 39.61 26.56 24.21
CA GLN A 3 40.66 25.82 24.95
C GLN A 3 41.71 26.73 25.61
N ASP A 4 41.70 28.00 25.26
CA ASP A 4 42.57 29.02 25.87
C ASP A 4 41.85 29.61 27.10
N PRO A 5 42.43 29.47 28.31
CA PRO A 5 41.82 29.97 29.55
C PRO A 5 41.46 31.43 29.53
N ALA A 6 42.23 32.26 28.78
CA ALA A 6 41.94 33.67 28.63
C ALA A 6 40.69 34.00 27.81
N LYS A 7 40.16 33.02 27.06
CA LYS A 7 39.06 33.21 26.13
C LYS A 7 37.76 32.61 26.60
N VAL A 8 37.74 31.75 27.62
CA VAL A 8 36.53 31.05 28.08
C VAL A 8 35.51 32.04 28.65
N ASN A 9 35.93 33.09 29.31
CA ASN A 9 35.09 34.14 29.88
C ASN A 9 34.92 35.37 28.95
N ASP A 10 35.39 35.31 27.71
CA ASP A 10 35.24 36.38 26.76
C ASP A 10 33.86 36.33 26.09
N PRO A 11 33.00 37.36 26.24
CA PRO A 11 31.65 37.38 25.67
C PRO A 11 31.59 37.16 24.16
N VAL A 12 32.64 37.51 23.43
CA VAL A 12 32.75 37.32 21.98
C VAL A 12 32.82 35.84 21.64
N TYR A 13 33.69 35.08 22.34
CA TYR A 13 33.81 33.64 22.11
C TYR A 13 32.59 32.86 22.58
N GLU A 14 31.97 33.26 23.66
CA GLU A 14 30.70 32.69 24.11
C GLU A 14 29.55 32.95 23.11
N SER A 15 29.47 34.14 22.57
CA SER A 15 28.51 34.49 21.50
C SER A 15 28.76 33.66 20.24
N GLU A 16 30.00 33.43 19.86
CA GLU A 16 30.32 32.53 18.73
C GLU A 16 29.93 31.10 19.02
N LEU A 17 30.18 30.56 20.22
CA LEU A 17 29.79 29.22 20.61
C LEU A 17 28.26 29.07 20.58
N ARG A 18 27.53 30.02 21.16
CA ARG A 18 26.06 30.05 21.14
C ARG A 18 25.55 30.08 19.72
N SER A 19 26.11 30.87 18.82
CA SER A 19 25.74 30.91 17.41
C SER A 19 25.93 29.55 16.71
N ARG A 20 27.08 28.87 16.97
CA ARG A 20 27.34 27.52 16.43
C ARG A 20 26.42 26.47 16.98
N MET A 21 26.10 26.52 18.29
CA MET A 21 25.11 25.64 18.91
C MET A 21 23.66 25.89 18.33
N GLN A 22 23.31 27.13 18.10
CA GLN A 22 22.07 27.50 17.43
C GLN A 22 22.01 26.92 16.02
N ALA A 23 23.10 26.99 15.26
CA ALA A 23 23.17 26.39 13.92
C ALA A 23 22.98 24.87 13.97
N LEU A 24 23.60 24.19 14.95
CA LEU A 24 23.43 22.76 15.15
C LEU A 24 22.00 22.38 15.53
N THR A 25 21.40 23.10 16.49
CA THR A 25 19.99 22.85 16.89
C THR A 25 19.02 23.11 15.76
N ASN A 26 19.25 24.13 14.95
CA ASN A 26 18.46 24.41 13.75
C ASN A 26 18.58 23.29 12.73
N LEU A 27 19.79 22.75 12.49
CA LEU A 27 19.99 21.60 11.58
C LEU A 27 19.20 20.37 12.05
N LEU A 28 19.22 20.07 13.36
CA LEU A 28 18.45 18.97 13.92
C LEU A 28 16.93 19.19 13.76
N ASN A 29 16.46 20.41 14.04
CA ASN A 29 15.04 20.76 13.85
C ASN A 29 14.62 20.63 12.38
N ASP A 30 15.46 21.11 11.44
CA ASP A 30 15.15 21.04 10.01
C ASP A 30 15.12 19.58 9.52
N SER A 31 16.05 18.75 10.00
CA SER A 31 16.08 17.32 9.68
C SER A 31 14.83 16.60 10.23
N ALA A 32 14.43 16.88 11.47
CA ALA A 32 13.23 16.33 12.07
C ALA A 32 11.97 16.78 11.32
N ARG A 33 11.89 18.06 10.93
CA ARG A 33 10.78 18.59 10.14
C ARG A 33 10.68 17.95 8.75
N GLN A 34 11.81 17.67 8.10
CA GLN A 34 11.82 16.96 6.80
C GLN A 34 11.26 15.55 6.93
N ILE A 35 11.64 14.81 7.98
CA ILE A 35 11.08 13.46 8.25
C ILE A 35 9.58 13.56 8.57
N ASP A 36 9.16 14.50 9.39
CA ASP A 36 7.75 14.72 9.72
C ASP A 36 6.91 15.05 8.46
N THR A 37 7.44 15.89 7.59
CA THR A 37 6.80 16.20 6.30
C THR A 37 6.72 14.97 5.41
N ALA A 38 7.78 14.15 5.35
CA ALA A 38 7.75 12.91 4.57
C ALA A 38 6.73 11.90 5.12
N GLN A 39 6.60 11.78 6.44
CA GLN A 39 5.56 10.96 7.09
C GLN A 39 4.15 11.43 6.72
N LYS A 40 3.91 12.74 6.77
CA LYS A 40 2.61 13.33 6.39
C LYS A 40 2.28 13.10 4.92
N ASN A 41 3.25 13.28 4.04
CA ASN A 41 3.07 13.02 2.62
C ASN A 41 2.76 11.54 2.34
N GLU A 42 3.40 10.60 3.08
CA GLU A 42 3.11 9.17 2.93
C GLU A 42 1.72 8.81 3.45
N PHE A 43 1.26 9.45 4.54
CA PHE A 43 -0.10 9.32 5.02
C PHE A 43 -1.13 9.88 4.01
N ASP A 44 -0.84 11.06 3.45
CA ASP A 44 -1.68 11.69 2.42
C ASP A 44 -1.79 10.81 1.17
N ARG A 45 -0.74 10.08 0.78
CA ARG A 45 -0.78 9.07 -0.30
C ARG A 45 -1.78 7.96 -0.04
N LEU A 46 -1.94 7.53 1.20
CA LEU A 46 -2.95 6.53 1.56
C LEU A 46 -4.36 7.12 1.55
N ASN A 47 -4.53 8.31 2.13
CA ASN A 47 -5.84 8.92 2.42
C ASN A 47 -6.35 9.87 1.33
N GLY A 48 -5.45 10.49 0.55
CA GLY A 48 -5.81 11.51 -0.45
C GLY A 48 -6.07 12.89 0.14
N GLU A 49 -5.89 13.10 1.44
CA GLU A 49 -6.02 14.42 2.06
C GLU A 49 -4.84 15.33 1.72
N GLY A 50 -5.12 16.57 1.36
CA GLY A 50 -4.10 17.58 1.11
C GLY A 50 -3.43 17.54 -0.26
N THR A 51 -3.82 16.62 -1.13
CA THR A 51 -3.37 16.53 -2.52
C THR A 51 -4.53 16.66 -3.49
N SER A 52 -4.26 17.04 -4.72
CA SER A 52 -5.25 16.99 -5.82
C SER A 52 -5.40 15.56 -6.38
N GLU A 53 -4.62 14.60 -5.89
CA GLU A 53 -4.64 13.22 -6.32
C GLU A 53 -5.48 12.38 -5.36
N GLN A 54 -6.16 11.39 -5.91
CA GLN A 54 -6.96 10.43 -5.15
C GLN A 54 -6.04 9.54 -4.30
N GLY A 55 -6.35 9.36 -3.01
CA GLY A 55 -5.61 8.47 -2.14
C GLY A 55 -5.70 7.00 -2.56
N ALA A 56 -4.66 6.23 -2.21
CA ALA A 56 -4.59 4.81 -2.58
C ALA A 56 -5.82 4.01 -2.11
N VAL A 57 -6.29 4.25 -0.87
CA VAL A 57 -7.48 3.59 -0.32
C VAL A 57 -8.75 3.93 -1.11
N GLN A 58 -8.91 5.20 -1.49
CA GLN A 58 -10.05 5.64 -2.29
C GLN A 58 -10.00 5.05 -3.70
N ARG A 59 -8.81 5.04 -4.32
CA ARG A 59 -8.62 4.46 -5.65
C ARG A 59 -8.91 2.97 -5.69
N VAL A 60 -8.43 2.22 -4.70
CA VAL A 60 -8.75 0.79 -4.57
C VAL A 60 -10.25 0.55 -4.44
N ASN A 61 -10.97 1.34 -3.63
CA ASN A 61 -12.43 1.24 -3.51
C ASN A 61 -13.14 1.49 -4.83
N GLU A 62 -12.68 2.45 -5.61
CA GLU A 62 -13.23 2.71 -6.93
C GLU A 62 -13.00 1.56 -7.89
N ILE A 63 -11.78 1.00 -7.90
CA ILE A 63 -11.44 -0.17 -8.71
C ILE A 63 -12.31 -1.37 -8.33
N LEU A 64 -12.43 -1.69 -7.03
CA LEU A 64 -13.24 -2.82 -6.56
C LEU A 64 -14.70 -2.68 -7.02
N ARG A 65 -15.28 -1.47 -6.92
CA ARG A 65 -16.64 -1.20 -7.41
C ARG A 65 -16.73 -1.38 -8.92
N GLN A 66 -15.81 -0.81 -9.69
CA GLN A 66 -15.80 -0.90 -11.15
C GLN A 66 -15.66 -2.36 -11.62
N VAL A 67 -14.76 -3.15 -11.00
CA VAL A 67 -14.61 -4.59 -11.29
C VAL A 67 -15.91 -5.35 -10.97
N GLY A 68 -16.55 -5.02 -9.84
CA GLY A 68 -17.84 -5.59 -9.49
C GLY A 68 -18.93 -5.30 -10.53
N ASP A 69 -19.04 -4.04 -10.95
CA ASP A 69 -20.00 -3.58 -11.96
C ASP A 69 -19.73 -4.23 -13.34
N LEU A 70 -18.45 -4.31 -13.74
CA LEU A 70 -18.04 -4.95 -15.00
C LEU A 70 -18.32 -6.45 -15.00
N ASN A 71 -18.15 -7.15 -13.89
CA ASN A 71 -18.52 -8.56 -13.78
C ASN A 71 -19.99 -8.79 -14.08
N ILE A 72 -20.88 -7.92 -13.55
CA ILE A 72 -22.32 -7.99 -13.82
C ILE A 72 -22.61 -7.78 -15.32
N GLN A 73 -22.02 -6.74 -15.91
CA GLN A 73 -22.26 -6.41 -17.34
C GLN A 73 -21.71 -7.50 -18.27
N ILE A 74 -20.51 -8.00 -18.02
CA ILE A 74 -19.89 -9.08 -18.82
C ILE A 74 -20.76 -10.33 -18.76
N LYS A 75 -21.21 -10.74 -17.56
CA LYS A 75 -22.06 -11.92 -17.42
C LYS A 75 -23.40 -11.76 -18.13
N GLN A 76 -24.06 -10.61 -18.00
CA GLN A 76 -25.31 -10.32 -18.71
C GLN A 76 -25.14 -10.43 -20.22
N ASN A 77 -24.08 -9.84 -20.77
CA ASN A 77 -23.79 -9.91 -22.20
C ASN A 77 -23.51 -11.35 -22.66
N GLN A 78 -22.70 -12.09 -21.92
CA GLN A 78 -22.36 -13.47 -22.24
C GLN A 78 -23.57 -14.40 -22.19
N ILE A 79 -24.50 -14.20 -21.25
CA ILE A 79 -25.79 -14.93 -21.22
C ILE A 79 -26.64 -14.66 -22.49
N LEU A 80 -26.55 -13.44 -23.00
CA LEU A 80 -27.22 -13.05 -24.25
C LEU A 80 -26.44 -13.49 -25.52
N GLY A 81 -25.33 -14.22 -25.35
CA GLY A 81 -24.49 -14.69 -26.47
C GLY A 81 -23.59 -13.62 -27.08
N GLN A 82 -23.43 -12.47 -26.41
CA GLN A 82 -22.55 -11.40 -26.86
C GLN A 82 -21.16 -11.55 -26.23
N GLN A 83 -20.11 -11.42 -27.07
CA GLN A 83 -18.74 -11.36 -26.57
C GLN A 83 -18.45 -9.95 -26.05
N SER A 84 -18.03 -9.86 -24.78
CA SER A 84 -17.76 -8.58 -24.13
C SER A 84 -16.25 -8.34 -24.00
N LEU A 85 -15.51 -8.48 -25.10
CA LEU A 85 -14.04 -8.41 -25.09
C LEU A 85 -13.54 -7.07 -24.55
N GLU A 86 -14.14 -5.95 -24.99
CA GLU A 86 -13.77 -4.61 -24.50
C GLU A 86 -13.96 -4.45 -22.99
N LEU A 87 -15.10 -4.93 -22.43
CA LEU A 87 -15.35 -4.88 -20.99
C LEU A 87 -14.41 -5.82 -20.21
N MET A 88 -14.03 -6.95 -20.81
CA MET A 88 -13.07 -7.86 -20.21
C MET A 88 -11.66 -7.24 -20.20
N ASP A 89 -11.28 -6.53 -21.24
CA ASP A 89 -10.01 -5.81 -21.29
C ASP A 89 -9.97 -4.66 -20.29
N GLU A 90 -11.04 -3.86 -20.19
CA GLU A 90 -11.19 -2.81 -19.17
C GLU A 90 -11.06 -3.38 -17.77
N ARG A 91 -11.75 -4.50 -17.49
CA ARG A 91 -11.64 -5.19 -16.20
C ARG A 91 -10.21 -5.68 -15.92
N ASN A 92 -9.52 -6.22 -16.92
CA ASN A 92 -8.14 -6.70 -16.75
C ASN A 92 -7.19 -5.56 -16.44
N VAL A 93 -7.33 -4.40 -17.08
CA VAL A 93 -6.53 -3.20 -16.74
C VAL A 93 -6.75 -2.77 -15.29
N LEU A 94 -7.99 -2.78 -14.81
CA LEU A 94 -8.30 -2.46 -13.40
C LEU A 94 -7.74 -3.50 -12.43
N LEU A 95 -7.74 -4.78 -12.80
CA LEU A 95 -7.15 -5.84 -11.98
C LEU A 95 -5.61 -5.74 -11.92
N ASP A 96 -4.97 -5.40 -13.03
CA ASP A 96 -3.53 -5.13 -13.08
C ASP A 96 -3.16 -3.92 -12.19
N GLU A 97 -3.97 -2.85 -12.21
CA GLU A 97 -3.80 -1.71 -11.32
C GLU A 97 -4.01 -2.10 -9.85
N LEU A 98 -5.05 -2.89 -9.54
CA LEU A 98 -5.34 -3.36 -8.17
C LEU A 98 -4.20 -4.22 -7.61
N ALA A 99 -3.57 -5.04 -8.45
CA ALA A 99 -2.42 -5.87 -8.07
C ALA A 99 -1.20 -5.03 -7.64
N GLY A 100 -1.09 -3.79 -8.11
CA GLY A 100 -0.09 -2.83 -7.64
C GLY A 100 -0.33 -2.33 -6.21
N TYR A 101 -1.57 -2.31 -5.74
CA TYR A 101 -1.94 -1.88 -4.38
C TYR A 101 -1.97 -3.04 -3.39
N LEU A 102 -2.47 -4.21 -3.80
CA LEU A 102 -2.77 -5.35 -2.94
C LEU A 102 -2.32 -6.67 -3.57
N PRO A 103 -1.84 -7.66 -2.79
CA PRO A 103 -1.52 -9.00 -3.27
C PRO A 103 -2.80 -9.79 -3.54
N ILE A 104 -3.34 -9.65 -4.73
CA ILE A 104 -4.59 -10.29 -5.14
C ILE A 104 -4.32 -11.56 -5.96
N GLU A 105 -5.29 -12.46 -5.92
CA GLU A 105 -5.39 -13.64 -6.77
C GLU A 105 -6.72 -13.62 -7.49
N VAL A 106 -6.70 -13.81 -8.80
CA VAL A 106 -7.90 -13.84 -9.64
C VAL A 106 -8.19 -15.28 -10.02
N SER A 107 -9.41 -15.73 -9.79
CA SER A 107 -9.89 -17.06 -10.15
C SER A 107 -11.28 -17.02 -10.77
N TYR A 108 -11.62 -18.07 -11.50
CA TYR A 108 -12.95 -18.25 -12.08
C TYR A 108 -13.62 -19.46 -11.47
N TYR A 109 -14.91 -19.38 -11.26
CA TYR A 109 -15.70 -20.47 -10.70
C TYR A 109 -17.08 -20.57 -11.35
N LYS A 110 -17.67 -21.74 -11.28
CA LYS A 110 -19.02 -21.98 -11.78
C LYS A 110 -20.06 -21.45 -10.79
N ASP A 111 -21.00 -20.68 -11.29
CA ASP A 111 -22.18 -20.25 -10.54
C ASP A 111 -22.95 -21.45 -9.99
N ALA A 112 -23.17 -21.49 -8.67
CA ALA A 112 -23.83 -22.61 -8.00
C ALA A 112 -25.33 -22.77 -8.38
N GLU A 113 -25.99 -21.69 -8.79
CA GLU A 113 -27.39 -21.74 -9.21
C GLU A 113 -27.58 -22.34 -10.60
N HIS A 114 -26.58 -22.17 -11.47
CA HIS A 114 -26.63 -22.54 -12.87
C HIS A 114 -25.66 -23.69 -13.23
N SER A 115 -24.93 -24.21 -12.25
CA SER A 115 -24.03 -25.36 -12.43
C SER A 115 -24.30 -26.47 -11.41
N GLY A 116 -23.76 -27.64 -11.68
CA GLY A 116 -23.94 -28.83 -10.83
C GLY A 116 -25.27 -29.56 -11.06
N THR A 117 -25.55 -30.52 -10.23
CA THR A 117 -26.74 -31.38 -10.34
C THR A 117 -27.82 -30.99 -9.33
N TYR A 118 -29.05 -31.15 -9.71
CA TYR A 118 -30.22 -31.00 -8.85
C TYR A 118 -31.12 -32.26 -8.92
N ASP A 119 -31.84 -32.50 -7.84
CA ASP A 119 -32.80 -33.60 -7.78
C ASP A 119 -34.10 -33.21 -8.44
N TYR A 120 -34.48 -33.88 -9.54
CA TYR A 120 -35.69 -33.67 -10.26
C TYR A 120 -36.69 -34.82 -9.97
N PRO A 121 -37.92 -34.54 -9.53
CA PRO A 121 -38.87 -35.59 -9.25
C PRO A 121 -39.31 -36.31 -10.53
N ILE A 122 -39.25 -37.64 -10.53
CA ILE A 122 -39.78 -38.48 -11.60
C ILE A 122 -41.28 -38.44 -11.51
N THR A 123 -41.94 -38.18 -12.64
CA THR A 123 -43.44 -38.19 -12.73
C THR A 123 -43.92 -39.38 -13.53
N ASP A 124 -45.12 -39.89 -13.18
CA ASP A 124 -45.83 -40.91 -13.95
C ASP A 124 -46.45 -40.33 -15.24
N ALA A 125 -47.17 -41.17 -15.99
CA ALA A 125 -47.81 -40.77 -17.24
C ALA A 125 -48.89 -39.69 -17.05
N ASP A 126 -49.41 -39.53 -15.84
CA ASP A 126 -50.40 -38.53 -15.47
C ASP A 126 -49.79 -37.25 -14.89
N GLY A 127 -48.42 -37.16 -14.86
CA GLY A 127 -47.70 -36.01 -14.35
C GLY A 127 -47.59 -35.95 -12.81
N ARG A 128 -47.92 -37.04 -12.10
CA ARG A 128 -47.84 -37.10 -10.64
C ARG A 128 -46.46 -37.61 -10.21
N PRO A 129 -45.85 -37.08 -9.12
CA PRO A 129 -44.59 -37.61 -8.61
C PRO A 129 -44.70 -39.11 -8.27
N VAL A 130 -43.75 -39.89 -8.74
CA VAL A 130 -43.57 -41.28 -8.34
C VAL A 130 -43.04 -41.30 -6.90
N ILE A 131 -43.75 -42.04 -6.02
CA ILE A 131 -43.43 -42.12 -4.60
C ILE A 131 -42.79 -43.49 -4.31
N ASP A 132 -41.70 -43.50 -3.53
CA ASP A 132 -41.07 -44.73 -3.06
C ASP A 132 -41.86 -45.43 -1.95
N GLY A 133 -41.42 -46.62 -1.53
CA GLY A 133 -42.09 -47.42 -0.48
C GLY A 133 -42.12 -46.73 0.90
N ASN A 134 -41.40 -45.62 1.09
CA ASN A 134 -41.34 -44.82 2.32
C ASN A 134 -42.14 -43.50 2.23
N GLY A 135 -42.80 -43.24 1.11
CA GLY A 135 -43.61 -42.03 0.90
C GLY A 135 -42.82 -40.82 0.37
N ASN A 136 -41.56 -40.98 -0.05
CA ASN A 136 -40.76 -39.90 -0.60
C ASN A 136 -40.82 -39.86 -2.14
N PRO A 137 -40.76 -38.69 -2.78
CA PRO A 137 -40.66 -38.61 -4.23
C PRO A 137 -39.37 -39.29 -4.73
N VAL A 138 -39.49 -40.15 -5.71
CA VAL A 138 -38.34 -40.69 -6.44
C VAL A 138 -37.75 -39.57 -7.32
N THR A 139 -36.48 -39.28 -7.17
CA THR A 139 -35.80 -38.22 -7.92
C THR A 139 -34.68 -38.77 -8.81
N GLU A 140 -34.45 -38.13 -9.93
CA GLU A 140 -33.25 -38.31 -10.74
C GLU A 140 -32.35 -37.08 -10.65
N LYS A 141 -31.05 -37.30 -10.74
CA LYS A 141 -30.10 -36.18 -10.78
C LYS A 141 -29.99 -35.63 -12.19
N ARG A 142 -30.35 -34.36 -12.35
CA ARG A 142 -30.22 -33.61 -13.60
C ARG A 142 -29.12 -32.57 -13.46
N ASP A 143 -28.31 -32.40 -14.51
CA ASP A 143 -27.31 -31.36 -14.56
C ASP A 143 -27.93 -30.05 -15.05
N ARG A 144 -27.69 -28.97 -14.32
CA ARG A 144 -28.24 -27.62 -14.61
C ARG A 144 -27.74 -27.03 -15.92
N MET A 145 -26.61 -27.55 -16.45
CA MET A 145 -26.04 -27.12 -17.74
C MET A 145 -26.80 -27.65 -18.95
N TYR A 146 -27.76 -28.59 -18.75
CA TYR A 146 -28.55 -29.15 -19.84
C TYR A 146 -30.04 -28.77 -19.72
N GLU A 147 -30.67 -28.59 -20.88
CA GLU A 147 -32.11 -28.50 -21.01
C GLU A 147 -32.68 -29.91 -21.26
N TYR A 148 -33.74 -30.22 -20.55
CA TYR A 148 -34.43 -31.51 -20.63
C TYR A 148 -35.83 -31.33 -21.15
N ASP A 149 -36.28 -32.26 -22.01
CA ASP A 149 -37.70 -32.35 -22.36
C ASP A 149 -38.54 -32.93 -21.20
N SER A 150 -39.87 -33.01 -21.41
CA SER A 150 -40.77 -33.58 -20.42
C SER A 150 -40.53 -35.06 -20.09
N LYS A 151 -39.72 -35.75 -20.89
CA LYS A 151 -39.30 -37.14 -20.70
C LYS A 151 -37.92 -37.31 -20.12
N GLY A 152 -37.24 -36.21 -19.71
CA GLY A 152 -35.91 -36.26 -19.16
C GLY A 152 -34.77 -36.41 -20.18
N LYS A 153 -35.06 -36.30 -21.48
CA LYS A 153 -34.04 -36.35 -22.53
C LYS A 153 -33.39 -34.98 -22.69
N VAL A 154 -32.08 -34.94 -22.78
CA VAL A 154 -31.36 -33.72 -23.09
C VAL A 154 -31.71 -33.23 -24.48
N ILE A 155 -32.19 -31.98 -24.58
CA ILE A 155 -32.57 -31.31 -25.84
C ILE A 155 -31.68 -30.13 -26.16
N GLY A 156 -30.91 -29.62 -25.19
CA GLY A 156 -29.99 -28.51 -25.37
C GLY A 156 -28.95 -28.46 -24.28
N ARG A 157 -27.91 -27.66 -24.50
CA ARG A 157 -26.90 -27.34 -23.49
C ARG A 157 -26.88 -25.84 -23.29
N ARG A 158 -26.92 -25.40 -22.03
CA ARG A 158 -26.70 -24.02 -21.63
C ARG A 158 -25.25 -23.88 -21.14
N ASP A 159 -24.40 -23.25 -21.91
CA ASP A 159 -23.08 -22.84 -21.43
C ASP A 159 -23.25 -21.55 -20.61
N TRP A 160 -23.38 -21.70 -19.30
CA TRP A 160 -23.45 -20.58 -18.38
C TRP A 160 -22.05 -20.06 -18.11
N PRO A 161 -21.79 -18.74 -18.26
CA PRO A 161 -20.45 -18.18 -18.09
C PRO A 161 -19.98 -18.30 -16.64
N ASP A 162 -18.65 -18.48 -16.48
CA ASP A 162 -18.02 -18.52 -15.17
C ASP A 162 -18.04 -17.14 -14.51
N ASP A 163 -18.13 -17.12 -13.19
CA ASP A 163 -17.99 -15.92 -12.38
C ASP A 163 -16.52 -15.67 -12.03
N LEU A 164 -16.14 -14.41 -11.95
CA LEU A 164 -14.82 -14.00 -11.50
C LEU A 164 -14.80 -13.76 -9.99
N LYS A 165 -13.74 -14.23 -9.34
CA LYS A 165 -13.46 -14.03 -7.93
C LYS A 165 -12.08 -13.39 -7.76
N VAL A 166 -12.02 -12.31 -6.98
CA VAL A 166 -10.78 -11.65 -6.57
C VAL A 166 -10.58 -11.89 -5.08
N THR A 167 -9.47 -12.50 -4.74
CA THR A 167 -9.12 -12.87 -3.36
C THR A 167 -7.86 -12.14 -2.94
N LEU A 168 -7.86 -11.52 -1.77
CA LEU A 168 -6.70 -10.96 -1.10
C LEU A 168 -6.00 -12.05 -0.29
N ASN A 169 -4.70 -12.20 -0.47
CA ASN A 169 -3.86 -13.07 0.34
C ASN A 169 -3.10 -12.24 1.39
N TYR A 170 -3.20 -12.61 2.66
CA TYR A 170 -2.51 -11.92 3.75
C TYR A 170 -2.06 -12.89 4.84
N THR A 171 -1.14 -12.43 5.69
CA THR A 171 -0.68 -13.16 6.86
C THR A 171 -1.22 -12.49 8.12
N ASP A 172 -1.89 -13.23 8.98
CA ASP A 172 -2.40 -12.69 10.24
C ASP A 172 -1.26 -12.47 11.27
N LYS A 173 -1.58 -11.85 12.40
CA LYS A 173 -0.64 -11.57 13.50
C LYS A 173 0.07 -12.81 14.08
N ASN A 174 -0.47 -14.01 13.83
CA ASN A 174 0.10 -15.28 14.28
C ASN A 174 0.98 -15.93 13.20
N GLY A 175 1.16 -15.27 12.05
CA GLY A 175 1.91 -15.80 10.92
C GLY A 175 1.14 -16.78 10.04
N ALA A 176 -0.17 -16.98 10.27
CA ALA A 176 -0.99 -17.87 9.46
C ALA A 176 -1.46 -17.16 8.18
N SER A 177 -1.30 -17.85 7.03
CA SER A 177 -1.84 -17.38 5.76
C SER A 177 -3.36 -17.40 5.78
N LYS A 178 -3.98 -16.29 5.37
CA LYS A 178 -5.42 -16.06 5.30
C LYS A 178 -5.80 -15.51 3.95
N GLN A 179 -7.07 -15.67 3.62
CA GLN A 179 -7.66 -15.14 2.40
C GLN A 179 -8.92 -14.34 2.71
N LEU A 180 -9.14 -13.27 1.97
CA LEU A 180 -10.32 -12.44 2.04
C LEU A 180 -10.84 -12.18 0.63
N THR A 181 -12.11 -12.47 0.37
CA THR A 181 -12.70 -12.27 -0.96
C THR A 181 -13.08 -10.81 -1.14
N LEU A 182 -12.42 -10.13 -2.06
CA LEU A 182 -12.65 -8.71 -2.36
C LEU A 182 -13.75 -8.50 -3.39
N VAL A 183 -13.84 -9.39 -4.40
CA VAL A 183 -14.92 -9.36 -5.39
C VAL A 183 -15.38 -10.80 -5.63
N GLU A 184 -16.68 -11.04 -5.67
CA GLU A 184 -17.24 -12.37 -5.92
C GLU A 184 -18.55 -12.30 -6.67
N GLY A 185 -18.53 -12.84 -7.90
CA GLY A 185 -19.71 -13.09 -8.71
C GLY A 185 -20.46 -11.84 -9.14
N THR A 186 -21.72 -12.05 -9.43
CA THR A 186 -22.61 -11.06 -10.01
C THR A 186 -23.90 -10.91 -9.21
N GLU A 187 -24.04 -11.60 -8.10
CA GLU A 187 -25.30 -11.71 -7.42
C GLU A 187 -25.70 -10.47 -6.63
N GLY A 188 -26.68 -9.75 -7.15
CA GLY A 188 -27.35 -8.63 -6.54
C GLY A 188 -28.37 -8.97 -5.46
N GLY A 189 -28.41 -10.19 -4.92
CA GLY A 189 -29.40 -10.58 -3.90
C GLY A 189 -28.92 -10.49 -2.45
N LYS A 190 -27.62 -10.49 -2.22
CA LYS A 190 -27.02 -10.58 -0.88
C LYS A 190 -26.15 -9.37 -0.51
N GLY A 191 -26.30 -8.25 -1.19
CA GLY A 191 -25.49 -7.05 -1.03
C GLY A 191 -24.46 -6.87 -2.16
N ASN A 192 -23.51 -5.95 -1.97
CA ASN A 192 -22.51 -5.67 -2.99
C ASN A 192 -21.61 -6.88 -3.24
N ASN A 193 -21.33 -7.15 -4.51
CA ASN A 193 -20.38 -8.18 -4.93
C ASN A 193 -18.91 -7.74 -4.82
N TYR A 194 -18.68 -6.58 -4.25
CA TYR A 194 -17.34 -6.03 -3.99
C TYR A 194 -17.21 -5.61 -2.52
N GLY A 195 -15.98 -5.67 -2.04
CA GLY A 195 -15.56 -5.23 -0.71
C GLY A 195 -15.14 -3.77 -0.67
N SER A 196 -14.59 -3.36 0.47
CA SER A 196 -14.12 -1.98 0.67
C SER A 196 -12.90 -1.92 1.57
N LEU A 197 -12.15 -0.83 1.44
CA LEU A 197 -11.05 -0.45 2.30
C LEU A 197 -11.40 0.85 3.03
N GLU A 198 -11.00 0.93 4.29
CA GLU A 198 -11.13 2.14 5.11
C GLU A 198 -9.82 2.41 5.84
N LEU A 199 -9.32 3.64 5.74
CA LEU A 199 -8.17 4.06 6.54
C LEU A 199 -8.63 4.25 7.98
N THR A 200 -8.09 3.43 8.89
CA THR A 200 -8.42 3.42 10.30
C THR A 200 -7.16 3.63 11.13
N GLY A 201 -7.31 4.27 12.29
CA GLY A 201 -6.14 4.64 13.08
C GLY A 201 -5.29 5.72 12.40
N GLY A 202 -4.53 6.45 13.17
CA GLY A 202 -3.74 7.55 12.65
C GLY A 202 -4.54 8.75 12.16
N SER A 203 -3.82 9.81 11.96
CA SER A 203 -4.28 11.04 11.30
C SER A 203 -3.05 11.70 10.68
N ARG A 204 -3.24 12.78 9.93
CA ARG A 204 -2.13 13.56 9.40
C ARG A 204 -1.17 14.06 10.49
N GLU A 205 -1.69 14.32 11.71
CA GLU A 205 -0.89 14.73 12.88
C GLU A 205 -0.24 13.51 13.60
N LYS A 206 -0.81 12.32 13.41
CA LYS A 206 -0.31 11.07 14.00
C LYS A 206 -0.23 9.95 12.94
N PRO A 207 0.54 10.14 11.87
CA PRO A 207 0.54 9.23 10.73
C PRO A 207 1.09 7.83 11.07
N LEU A 208 1.89 7.72 12.13
CA LEU A 208 2.50 6.47 12.57
C LEU A 208 1.50 5.39 13.07
N LEU A 209 0.26 5.80 13.35
CA LEU A 209 -0.80 4.90 13.80
C LEU A 209 -1.70 4.42 12.64
N ALA A 210 -1.32 4.70 11.39
CA ALA A 210 -2.10 4.34 10.22
C ALA A 210 -2.31 2.82 10.13
N ALA A 211 -3.54 2.44 9.85
CA ALA A 211 -3.96 1.08 9.55
C ALA A 211 -5.09 1.12 8.52
N VAL A 212 -5.27 0.05 7.78
CA VAL A 212 -6.34 -0.10 6.79
C VAL A 212 -7.22 -1.28 7.18
N THR A 213 -8.51 -1.02 7.37
CA THR A 213 -9.51 -2.07 7.53
C THR A 213 -9.99 -2.49 6.14
N ILE A 214 -9.86 -3.76 5.81
CA ILE A 214 -10.28 -4.34 4.55
C ILE A 214 -11.49 -5.23 4.82
N THR A 215 -12.60 -4.93 4.17
CA THR A 215 -13.87 -5.66 4.30
C THR A 215 -14.13 -6.45 3.03
N ALA A 216 -14.44 -7.73 3.16
CA ALA A 216 -14.82 -8.60 2.07
C ALA A 216 -16.11 -8.15 1.39
N ALA A 217 -16.33 -8.63 0.17
CA ALA A 217 -17.61 -8.50 -0.51
C ALA A 217 -18.77 -9.00 0.38
N ALA A 218 -19.91 -8.30 0.37
CA ALA A 218 -21.06 -8.71 1.16
C ALA A 218 -21.62 -10.07 0.68
N SER A 219 -21.54 -10.35 -0.63
CA SER A 219 -21.84 -11.65 -1.23
C SER A 219 -21.00 -12.80 -0.65
N ALA A 220 -19.75 -12.51 -0.25
CA ALA A 220 -18.80 -13.44 0.38
C ALA A 220 -18.86 -13.46 1.91
N GLY A 221 -19.89 -12.85 2.53
CA GLY A 221 -20.10 -12.85 3.98
C GLY A 221 -19.60 -11.61 4.73
N GLY A 222 -19.00 -10.62 4.05
CA GLY A 222 -18.67 -9.31 4.62
C GLY A 222 -17.67 -9.32 5.80
N SER A 223 -16.82 -10.35 5.92
CA SER A 223 -15.79 -10.40 6.96
C SER A 223 -14.74 -9.30 6.77
N SER A 224 -14.12 -8.86 7.87
CA SER A 224 -13.13 -7.78 7.84
C SER A 224 -11.80 -8.21 8.47
N THR A 225 -10.72 -7.62 7.99
CA THR A 225 -9.39 -7.71 8.61
C THR A 225 -8.75 -6.32 8.69
N VAL A 226 -7.93 -6.10 9.72
CA VAL A 226 -7.13 -4.88 9.86
C VAL A 226 -5.71 -5.17 9.41
N VAL A 227 -5.18 -4.33 8.57
CA VAL A 227 -3.81 -4.39 8.09
C VAL A 227 -3.05 -3.17 8.60
N SER A 228 -1.98 -3.41 9.33
CA SER A 228 -1.08 -2.38 9.84
C SER A 228 0.35 -2.93 9.86
N ALA A 229 1.32 -2.06 10.14
CA ALA A 229 2.71 -2.49 10.29
C ALA A 229 2.93 -3.54 11.42
N SER A 230 1.97 -3.70 12.34
CA SER A 230 2.11 -4.56 13.53
C SER A 230 1.13 -5.73 13.60
N GLU A 231 0.00 -5.69 12.89
CA GLU A 231 -1.08 -6.68 13.09
C GLU A 231 -1.19 -7.71 11.97
N SER A 232 -1.27 -7.27 10.74
CA SER A 232 -1.36 -8.15 9.57
C SER A 232 -0.40 -7.67 8.49
N GLN A 233 0.11 -8.61 7.70
CA GLN A 233 1.05 -8.30 6.63
C GLN A 233 0.47 -8.72 5.30
N LEU A 234 0.43 -7.77 4.38
CA LEU A 234 0.35 -8.06 2.96
C LEU A 234 1.78 -8.36 2.48
N ARG A 235 1.97 -9.45 1.76
CA ARG A 235 3.32 -9.83 1.30
C ARG A 235 3.87 -8.85 0.26
N ASP A 236 2.95 -8.25 -0.52
CA ASP A 236 3.25 -7.33 -1.61
C ASP A 236 2.21 -6.21 -1.64
N GLY A 237 2.46 -5.20 -2.46
CA GLY A 237 1.53 -4.09 -2.67
C GLY A 237 1.97 -2.79 -2.01
N SER A 238 1.59 -1.67 -2.64
CA SER A 238 2.02 -0.34 -2.20
C SER A 238 1.39 0.09 -0.88
N ILE A 239 0.20 -0.45 -0.53
CA ILE A 239 -0.47 -0.15 0.75
C ILE A 239 0.37 -0.65 1.91
N GLN A 240 0.86 -1.91 1.87
CA GLN A 240 1.72 -2.43 2.93
C GLN A 240 3.04 -1.67 3.02
N ALA A 241 3.64 -1.33 1.87
CA ALA A 241 4.88 -0.56 1.84
C ALA A 241 4.70 0.81 2.54
N SER A 242 3.60 1.50 2.30
CA SER A 242 3.28 2.77 2.97
C SER A 242 3.06 2.58 4.47
N LEU A 243 2.31 1.56 4.88
CA LEU A 243 2.09 1.24 6.31
C LEU A 243 3.40 0.88 7.02
N ASP A 244 4.29 0.14 6.37
CA ASP A 244 5.60 -0.22 6.91
C ASP A 244 6.50 1.02 7.06
N MET A 245 6.53 1.91 6.08
CA MET A 245 7.27 3.17 6.16
C MET A 245 6.76 4.06 7.30
N LEU A 246 5.46 4.07 7.57
CA LEU A 246 4.85 4.83 8.65
C LEU A 246 5.04 4.17 10.02
N GLY A 247 4.85 2.85 10.15
CA GLY A 247 4.73 2.15 11.43
C GLY A 247 5.95 1.36 11.89
N LYS A 248 6.83 0.91 10.99
CA LYS A 248 7.98 0.06 11.35
C LYS A 248 9.13 0.86 11.94
N ILE A 249 9.65 0.37 13.07
CA ILE A 249 10.77 1.00 13.77
C ILE A 249 12.11 0.38 13.33
N GLY A 250 12.11 -0.92 12.98
CA GLY A 250 13.33 -1.68 12.70
C GLY A 250 14.19 -1.94 13.94
N THR A 251 15.13 -2.87 13.85
CA THR A 251 16.02 -3.24 14.96
C THR A 251 17.29 -2.42 15.01
N GLY A 252 17.65 -1.70 13.96
CA GLY A 252 18.85 -0.86 13.88
C GLY A 252 20.16 -1.64 13.72
N GLU A 253 20.15 -2.95 13.71
CA GLU A 253 21.32 -3.79 13.43
C GLU A 253 21.20 -4.42 12.05
N LEU A 254 22.27 -4.27 11.24
CA LEU A 254 22.43 -5.01 9.99
C LEU A 254 22.78 -6.46 10.35
N ILE A 255 21.79 -7.34 10.35
CA ILE A 255 22.07 -8.78 10.37
C ILE A 255 22.55 -9.12 8.96
N ALA A 256 23.86 -9.37 8.84
CA ALA A 256 24.48 -9.75 7.59
C ALA A 256 23.78 -11.00 7.01
N GLY A 257 23.09 -10.84 5.90
CA GLY A 257 22.66 -11.94 5.04
C GLY A 257 21.17 -12.32 5.01
N THR A 258 20.29 -11.69 5.80
CA THR A 258 18.84 -11.96 5.75
C THR A 258 18.06 -10.66 5.93
N ALA A 259 17.61 -10.07 4.83
CA ALA A 259 16.54 -9.08 4.88
C ALA A 259 15.24 -9.82 5.20
N THR A 260 14.88 -9.90 6.48
CA THR A 260 13.54 -10.34 6.87
C THR A 260 12.60 -9.12 6.83
N LEU A 261 11.30 -9.36 6.65
CA LEU A 261 10.27 -8.31 6.66
C LEU A 261 10.29 -7.47 7.96
N ASP A 262 10.86 -8.01 9.04
CA ASP A 262 11.01 -7.34 10.33
C ASP A 262 12.14 -6.32 10.39
N ASP A 263 13.02 -6.27 9.37
CA ASP A 263 14.15 -5.35 9.29
C ASP A 263 13.81 -4.04 8.55
N VAL A 264 12.55 -3.83 8.16
CA VAL A 264 12.12 -2.59 7.52
C VAL A 264 12.25 -1.43 8.51
N ARG A 265 13.03 -0.43 8.15
CA ARG A 265 13.24 0.79 8.90
C ARG A 265 12.44 1.94 8.28
N GLY A 266 11.31 2.25 8.90
CA GLY A 266 10.47 3.37 8.50
C GLY A 266 10.95 4.72 9.04
N TYR A 267 10.16 5.76 8.80
CA TYR A 267 10.47 7.13 9.25
C TYR A 267 10.70 7.23 10.74
N GLN A 268 9.97 6.44 11.55
CA GLN A 268 10.09 6.45 13.01
C GLN A 268 11.47 5.99 13.50
N PHE A 269 12.12 5.07 12.78
CA PHE A 269 13.46 4.63 13.11
C PHE A 269 14.46 5.82 13.03
N TYR A 270 14.42 6.57 11.92
CA TYR A 270 15.29 7.71 11.72
C TYR A 270 14.98 8.88 12.65
N MET A 271 13.68 9.12 12.93
CA MET A 271 13.26 10.13 13.92
C MET A 271 13.83 9.80 15.31
N LYS A 272 13.68 8.56 15.78
CA LYS A 272 14.27 8.11 17.06
C LYS A 272 15.79 8.23 17.09
N LYS A 273 16.47 8.01 15.97
CA LYS A 273 17.92 8.23 15.89
C LYS A 273 18.28 9.69 16.08
N LEU A 274 17.58 10.61 15.46
CA LEU A 274 17.78 12.05 15.65
C LEU A 274 17.41 12.49 17.06
N ASP A 275 16.33 11.99 17.63
CA ASP A 275 15.90 12.31 18.99
C ASP A 275 16.94 11.84 20.02
N ALA A 276 17.46 10.63 19.88
CA ALA A 276 18.51 10.10 20.75
C ALA A 276 19.79 10.96 20.66
N LEU A 277 20.14 11.42 19.46
CA LEU A 277 21.29 12.33 19.27
C LEU A 277 21.04 13.66 19.99
N ALA A 278 19.89 14.30 19.76
CA ALA A 278 19.53 15.60 20.35
C ALA A 278 19.45 15.54 21.87
N GLN A 279 18.77 14.52 22.39
CA GLN A 279 18.58 14.31 23.83
C GLN A 279 19.92 14.04 24.53
N THR A 280 20.73 13.15 23.97
CA THR A 280 22.05 12.82 24.55
C THR A 280 22.98 14.01 24.50
N PHE A 281 22.98 14.75 23.38
CA PHE A 281 23.81 15.95 23.24
C PHE A 281 23.41 17.03 24.26
N ALA A 282 22.13 17.39 24.33
CA ALA A 282 21.64 18.39 25.26
C ALA A 282 21.86 17.98 26.73
N GLY A 283 21.56 16.72 27.06
CA GLY A 283 21.72 16.19 28.40
C GLY A 283 23.17 16.27 28.88
N ILE A 284 24.14 15.87 28.02
CA ILE A 284 25.58 15.90 28.38
C ILE A 284 26.09 17.32 28.53
N ILE A 285 25.76 18.21 27.58
CA ILE A 285 26.20 19.61 27.63
C ILE A 285 25.65 20.30 28.87
N ASN A 286 24.37 20.14 29.17
CA ASN A 286 23.71 20.69 30.35
C ASN A 286 24.30 20.09 31.64
N ASP A 287 24.45 18.76 31.72
CA ASP A 287 24.98 18.06 32.89
C ASP A 287 26.40 18.54 33.22
N ILE A 288 27.31 18.65 32.23
CA ILE A 288 28.65 19.15 32.43
C ILE A 288 28.64 20.63 32.86
N ASN A 289 27.76 21.45 32.28
CA ASN A 289 27.64 22.86 32.66
C ASN A 289 27.14 23.04 34.11
N GLN A 290 26.27 22.16 34.58
CA GLN A 290 25.70 22.18 35.92
C GLN A 290 26.60 21.56 37.01
N LYS A 291 27.42 20.58 36.64
CA LYS A 291 28.31 19.89 37.62
C LYS A 291 29.44 20.74 38.18
N GLY A 292 29.63 21.93 37.64
CA GLY A 292 30.59 22.89 38.22
C GLY A 292 30.16 23.47 39.56
N VAL A 293 28.93 23.20 40.05
CA VAL A 293 28.42 23.64 41.36
C VAL A 293 28.73 22.61 42.44
N GLN A 294 29.75 22.82 43.22
CA GLN A 294 30.00 22.06 44.43
C GLN A 294 28.94 22.39 45.46
N GLY A 295 28.11 21.40 45.86
CA GLY A 295 27.32 21.46 47.11
C GLY A 295 25.88 21.90 46.98
N SER A 296 25.34 22.11 45.80
CA SER A 296 23.88 22.27 45.65
C SER A 296 23.21 20.94 45.35
N PRO A 297 22.07 20.65 45.94
CA PRO A 297 21.31 19.49 45.50
C PRO A 297 20.96 19.70 44.00
N GLN A 298 21.02 18.62 43.26
CA GLN A 298 20.54 18.54 41.88
C GLN A 298 19.08 18.98 41.87
N VAL A 299 18.82 20.22 41.65
CA VAL A 299 17.48 20.69 41.39
C VAL A 299 17.38 20.75 39.88
N ASN A 300 16.31 20.22 39.33
CA ASN A 300 15.89 20.47 37.94
C ASN A 300 15.63 21.97 37.71
N ASP A 301 16.23 22.82 38.48
CA ASP A 301 16.09 24.26 38.38
C ASP A 301 16.91 24.82 37.24
N THR A 302 16.19 25.34 36.37
CA THR A 302 16.36 25.93 35.07
C THR A 302 17.48 26.99 34.85
N PRO A 303 18.13 27.63 35.86
CA PRO A 303 18.91 28.83 35.56
C PRO A 303 20.26 28.59 34.88
N TYR A 304 20.64 27.35 34.60
CA TYR A 304 21.99 27.08 34.07
C TYR A 304 22.00 26.15 32.84
N LEU A 305 20.84 25.97 32.25
CA LEU A 305 20.74 25.21 31.01
C LEU A 305 21.29 26.01 29.84
N LEU A 306 22.13 25.38 29.02
CA LEU A 306 22.58 25.93 27.74
C LEU A 306 21.61 25.54 26.60
N LEU A 307 21.11 24.30 26.67
CA LEU A 307 20.18 23.75 25.70
C LEU A 307 18.86 23.40 26.39
N ALA A 308 17.76 23.70 25.74
CA ALA A 308 16.44 23.48 26.28
C ALA A 308 15.45 23.02 25.18
N ASN A 309 14.34 22.50 25.62
CA ASN A 309 13.16 22.32 24.77
C ASN A 309 12.54 23.69 24.47
N LYS A 310 12.48 24.08 23.20
CA LYS A 310 11.95 25.39 22.75
C LYS A 310 10.53 25.69 23.24
N THR A 311 9.73 24.68 23.57
CA THR A 311 8.33 24.87 23.97
C THR A 311 8.18 25.13 25.46
N THR A 312 8.98 24.43 26.27
CA THR A 312 8.88 24.47 27.75
C THR A 312 10.01 25.22 28.41
N ASP A 313 11.07 25.53 27.67
CA ASP A 313 12.33 26.10 28.14
C ASP A 313 12.98 25.30 29.30
N THR A 314 12.80 23.96 29.25
CA THR A 314 13.35 23.01 30.25
C THR A 314 14.30 22.02 29.58
N GLY A 315 15.10 21.31 30.40
CA GLY A 315 15.92 20.20 29.93
C GLY A 315 15.16 18.91 29.65
N ASP A 316 13.86 18.88 29.96
CA ASP A 316 13.02 17.68 29.82
C ASP A 316 12.34 17.61 28.45
N GLY A 317 12.15 16.39 27.96
CA GLY A 317 11.41 16.15 26.71
C GLY A 317 12.09 16.75 25.47
N ILE A 318 13.40 16.94 25.50
CA ILE A 318 14.16 17.40 24.33
C ILE A 318 14.13 16.33 23.26
N THR A 319 13.79 16.73 22.05
CA THR A 319 13.81 15.93 20.82
C THR A 319 14.55 16.69 19.73
N ALA A 320 14.84 16.04 18.61
CA ALA A 320 15.44 16.72 17.46
C ALA A 320 14.53 17.86 16.92
N ALA A 321 13.21 17.73 17.06
CA ALA A 321 12.26 18.72 16.59
C ALA A 321 12.19 20.00 17.46
N ASN A 322 12.47 19.88 18.76
CA ASN A 322 12.24 20.96 19.71
C ASN A 322 13.52 21.47 20.44
N ILE A 323 14.67 20.87 20.20
CA ILE A 323 15.93 21.32 20.79
C ILE A 323 16.25 22.76 20.39
N GLY A 324 16.68 23.57 21.35
CA GLY A 324 17.08 24.95 21.12
C GLY A 324 18.07 25.44 22.17
N ILE A 325 18.47 26.69 22.03
CA ILE A 325 19.23 27.41 23.07
C ILE A 325 18.25 27.84 24.15
N SER A 326 18.62 27.67 25.44
CA SER A 326 17.80 28.12 26.56
C SER A 326 17.61 29.64 26.59
N THR A 327 16.48 30.09 27.10
CA THR A 327 16.20 31.51 27.28
C THR A 327 17.20 32.18 28.22
N ASP A 328 17.65 31.46 29.28
CA ASP A 328 18.64 31.96 30.19
C ASP A 328 20.01 32.22 29.55
N TRP A 329 20.44 31.33 28.66
CA TRP A 329 21.68 31.57 27.92
C TRP A 329 21.57 32.69 26.86
N ILE A 330 20.38 32.85 26.26
CA ILE A 330 20.12 33.96 25.34
C ILE A 330 20.19 35.30 26.08
N ASN A 331 19.60 35.39 27.26
CA ASN A 331 19.49 36.59 28.06
C ASN A 331 20.74 36.90 28.89
N GLY A 332 21.73 36.00 28.90
CA GLY A 332 22.96 36.16 29.69
C GLY A 332 22.79 35.82 31.18
N ASN A 333 21.72 35.11 31.57
CA ASN A 333 21.55 34.61 32.93
C ASN A 333 22.33 33.29 33.13
N ALA A 334 22.56 32.53 32.06
CA ALA A 334 23.43 31.37 32.06
C ALA A 334 24.65 31.59 31.17
N HIS A 335 25.78 31.04 31.54
CA HIS A 335 27.04 31.10 30.84
C HIS A 335 27.73 29.73 30.85
N VAL A 336 28.62 29.50 29.89
CA VAL A 336 29.45 28.29 29.86
C VAL A 336 30.44 28.34 31.00
N GLY A 337 30.44 27.31 31.85
CA GLY A 337 31.34 27.21 32.99
C GLY A 337 31.07 28.20 34.13
N MET A 338 29.89 28.80 34.17
CA MET A 338 29.50 29.80 35.18
C MET A 338 29.61 29.29 36.63
N LEU A 339 29.40 27.99 36.81
CA LEU A 339 29.27 27.37 38.13
C LEU A 339 30.52 26.59 38.57
N GLY A 340 31.61 26.58 37.80
CA GLY A 340 32.84 25.85 38.11
C GLY A 340 33.95 26.75 38.59
N ASP A 341 34.81 26.25 39.49
CA ASP A 341 36.04 26.89 39.91
C ASP A 341 37.01 27.11 38.73
N SER A 342 36.82 26.36 37.64
CA SER A 342 37.57 26.43 36.41
C SER A 342 36.68 26.30 35.17
N PRO A 343 36.22 27.43 34.59
CA PRO A 343 35.45 27.44 33.35
C PRO A 343 36.12 26.71 32.18
N THR A 344 37.47 26.72 32.14
CA THR A 344 38.27 26.00 31.15
C THR A 344 38.06 24.50 31.25
N ASP A 345 38.03 23.94 32.47
CA ASP A 345 37.82 22.52 32.67
C ASP A 345 36.40 22.07 32.22
N THR A 346 35.38 22.93 32.40
CA THR A 346 34.03 22.70 31.89
C THR A 346 34.05 22.56 30.35
N VAL A 347 34.72 23.45 29.66
CA VAL A 347 34.83 23.39 28.18
C VAL A 347 35.64 22.16 27.75
N LEU A 348 36.75 21.84 28.44
CA LEU A 348 37.55 20.65 28.16
C LEU A 348 36.70 19.35 28.38
N ASN A 349 35.94 19.28 29.44
CA ASN A 349 35.04 18.16 29.72
C ASN A 349 33.93 18.01 28.63
N MET A 350 33.39 19.13 28.15
CA MET A 350 32.45 19.11 27.00
C MET A 350 33.12 18.56 25.72
N LEU A 351 34.33 19.00 25.43
CA LEU A 351 35.09 18.52 24.27
C LEU A 351 35.44 17.02 24.40
N GLU A 352 35.90 16.61 25.57
CA GLU A 352 36.19 15.20 25.85
C GLU A 352 34.91 14.32 25.71
N ALA A 353 33.78 14.79 26.20
CA ALA A 353 32.51 14.11 26.08
C ALA A 353 32.11 13.89 24.62
N MET A 354 32.42 14.79 23.69
CA MET A 354 32.11 14.60 22.26
C MET A 354 32.81 13.37 21.66
N SER A 355 33.96 12.97 22.20
CA SER A 355 34.72 11.81 21.72
C SER A 355 34.45 10.51 22.50
N LYS A 356 33.87 10.61 23.69
CA LYS A 356 33.51 9.44 24.51
C LYS A 356 32.30 8.69 23.99
N ALA A 357 32.18 7.42 24.38
CA ALA A 357 31.04 6.59 24.13
C ALA A 357 29.89 6.87 25.13
N HIS A 358 28.66 7.00 24.68
CA HIS A 358 27.51 7.32 25.49
C HIS A 358 26.43 6.22 25.39
N ALA A 359 25.85 5.85 26.54
CA ALA A 359 24.79 4.84 26.61
C ALA A 359 23.56 5.23 25.75
N GLY A 360 23.16 6.51 25.76
CA GLY A 360 22.05 7.04 24.95
C GLY A 360 22.29 6.92 23.44
N LEU A 361 23.53 6.72 23.00
CA LEU A 361 23.92 6.52 21.60
C LEU A 361 24.33 5.04 21.33
N GLY A 362 23.90 4.09 22.15
CA GLY A 362 24.27 2.69 22.01
C GLY A 362 25.78 2.46 22.17
N ASN A 363 26.38 3.09 23.15
CA ASN A 363 27.82 3.04 23.46
C ASN A 363 28.71 3.49 22.31
N LYS A 364 28.30 4.50 21.55
CA LYS A 364 29.05 5.14 20.48
C LYS A 364 29.35 6.60 20.82
N SER A 365 30.44 7.16 20.29
CA SER A 365 30.68 8.61 20.30
C SER A 365 29.72 9.29 19.30
N PHE A 366 29.52 10.59 19.43
CA PHE A 366 28.68 11.37 18.52
C PHE A 366 29.06 11.17 17.05
N ALA A 367 30.37 11.28 16.73
CA ALA A 367 30.84 11.07 15.37
C ALA A 367 30.58 9.63 14.88
N SER A 368 30.87 8.62 15.71
CA SER A 368 30.62 7.22 15.36
C SER A 368 29.15 6.92 15.19
N TYR A 369 28.29 7.53 16.01
CA TYR A 369 26.82 7.38 15.90
C TYR A 369 26.27 7.98 14.62
N MET A 370 26.70 9.20 14.28
CA MET A 370 26.32 9.87 13.02
C MET A 370 26.78 9.09 11.79
N ASN A 371 28.05 8.65 11.77
CA ASN A 371 28.58 7.83 10.68
C ASN A 371 27.82 6.51 10.55
N ASN A 372 27.49 5.84 11.66
CA ASN A 372 26.71 4.61 11.65
C ASN A 372 25.30 4.86 11.09
N THR A 373 24.62 5.92 11.53
CA THR A 373 23.27 6.26 11.05
C THR A 373 23.28 6.61 9.56
N SER A 374 24.26 7.38 9.11
CA SER A 374 24.45 7.71 7.69
C SER A 374 24.72 6.46 6.84
N THR A 375 25.53 5.53 7.36
CA THR A 375 25.82 4.26 6.67
C THR A 375 24.56 3.38 6.56
N ILE A 376 23.78 3.29 7.61
CA ILE A 376 22.49 2.57 7.59
C ILE A 376 21.58 3.18 6.52
N LEU A 377 21.38 4.49 6.51
CA LEU A 377 20.55 5.18 5.54
C LEU A 377 21.03 4.97 4.10
N ALA A 378 22.34 5.05 3.88
CA ALA A 378 22.93 4.82 2.56
C ALA A 378 22.73 3.37 2.08
N ASN A 379 22.87 2.40 2.98
CA ASN A 379 22.63 0.99 2.67
C ASN A 379 21.17 0.71 2.39
N ASP A 380 20.24 1.25 3.18
CA ASP A 380 18.79 1.11 2.95
C ASP A 380 18.38 1.75 1.61
N SER A 381 18.90 2.95 1.32
CA SER A 381 18.64 3.61 0.03
C SER A 381 19.17 2.79 -1.15
N ARG A 382 20.38 2.23 -1.03
CA ARG A 382 20.96 1.37 -2.09
C ARG A 382 20.19 0.07 -2.25
N ALA A 383 19.78 -0.56 -1.14
CA ALA A 383 18.97 -1.78 -1.18
C ALA A 383 17.65 -1.53 -1.90
N ASN A 384 16.94 -0.46 -1.55
CA ASN A 384 15.69 -0.07 -2.20
C ASN A 384 15.86 0.24 -3.69
N GLN A 385 16.94 0.93 -4.07
CA GLN A 385 17.24 1.18 -5.49
C GLN A 385 17.50 -0.11 -6.26
N ASN A 386 18.21 -1.07 -5.67
CA ASN A 386 18.51 -2.36 -6.29
C ASN A 386 17.22 -3.19 -6.46
N ILE A 387 16.35 -3.22 -5.43
CA ILE A 387 15.05 -3.89 -5.49
C ILE A 387 14.20 -3.26 -6.59
N LEU A 388 14.10 -1.93 -6.63
CA LEU A 388 13.35 -1.22 -7.67
C LEU A 388 13.87 -1.59 -9.07
N LYS A 389 15.19 -1.55 -9.27
CA LYS A 389 15.82 -1.90 -10.55
C LYS A 389 15.52 -3.35 -10.95
N THR A 390 15.60 -4.28 -9.99
CA THR A 390 15.29 -5.70 -10.23
C THR A 390 13.81 -5.86 -10.61
N ASN A 391 12.90 -5.24 -9.86
CA ASN A 391 11.46 -5.33 -10.12
C ASN A 391 11.09 -4.74 -11.49
N VAL A 392 11.68 -3.60 -11.88
CA VAL A 392 11.49 -3.03 -13.24
C VAL A 392 12.00 -3.99 -14.31
N THR A 393 13.14 -4.65 -14.09
CA THR A 393 13.67 -5.63 -15.07
C THR A 393 12.76 -6.84 -15.19
N VAL A 394 12.26 -7.37 -14.07
CA VAL A 394 11.30 -8.50 -14.04
C VAL A 394 9.98 -8.09 -14.72
N LEU A 395 9.46 -6.89 -14.41
CA LEU A 395 8.24 -6.38 -15.04
C LEU A 395 8.38 -6.28 -16.56
N ASN A 396 9.49 -5.71 -17.06
CA ASN A 396 9.76 -5.64 -18.50
C ASN A 396 9.82 -7.04 -19.12
N SER A 397 10.49 -7.99 -18.47
CA SER A 397 10.55 -9.38 -18.94
C SER A 397 9.20 -10.07 -19.00
N ILE A 398 8.33 -9.82 -18.02
CA ILE A 398 6.95 -10.33 -17.99
C ILE A 398 6.12 -9.68 -19.09
N GLN A 399 6.31 -8.38 -19.32
CA GLN A 399 5.64 -7.66 -20.38
C GLN A 399 6.07 -8.16 -21.77
N ASP A 400 7.37 -8.34 -22.00
CA ASP A 400 7.91 -8.94 -23.23
C ASP A 400 7.35 -10.37 -23.44
N TYR A 401 7.23 -11.16 -22.37
CA TYR A 401 6.63 -12.50 -22.43
C TYR A 401 5.13 -12.43 -22.76
N LYS A 402 4.37 -11.54 -22.10
CA LYS A 402 2.96 -11.29 -22.39
C LYS A 402 2.77 -10.90 -23.87
N ASP A 403 3.58 -9.96 -24.36
CA ASP A 403 3.52 -9.49 -25.75
C ASP A 403 3.90 -10.60 -26.75
N SER A 404 4.83 -11.48 -26.37
CA SER A 404 5.21 -12.67 -27.15
C SER A 404 4.10 -13.72 -27.26
N VAL A 405 3.30 -13.88 -26.21
CA VAL A 405 2.24 -14.92 -26.12
C VAL A 405 0.89 -14.40 -26.60
N SER A 406 0.57 -13.14 -26.28
CA SER A 406 -0.73 -12.49 -26.58
C SER A 406 -0.66 -11.40 -27.64
N GLY A 407 0.54 -11.04 -28.08
CA GLY A 407 0.74 -10.07 -29.16
C GLY A 407 0.15 -10.58 -30.47
N ILE A 408 -0.73 -9.79 -31.05
CA ILE A 408 -1.33 -10.09 -32.36
C ILE A 408 -0.24 -9.94 -33.42
N SER A 409 0.02 -11.00 -34.19
CA SER A 409 0.90 -10.90 -35.35
C SER A 409 0.25 -9.97 -36.39
N MET A 410 0.88 -8.82 -36.64
CA MET A 410 0.41 -7.86 -37.65
C MET A 410 0.21 -8.50 -39.04
N ASP A 411 1.02 -9.52 -39.34
CA ASP A 411 0.93 -10.27 -40.62
C ASP A 411 -0.30 -11.20 -40.63
N GLU A 412 -0.63 -11.85 -39.50
CA GLU A 412 -1.84 -12.66 -39.41
C GLU A 412 -3.10 -11.79 -39.43
N GLU A 413 -3.09 -10.65 -38.74
CA GLU A 413 -4.24 -9.74 -38.72
C GLU A 413 -4.44 -9.07 -40.09
N ALA A 414 -3.36 -8.69 -40.79
CA ALA A 414 -3.45 -8.21 -42.15
C ALA A 414 -4.00 -9.27 -43.12
N SER A 415 -3.61 -10.54 -42.94
CA SER A 415 -4.15 -11.66 -43.72
C SER A 415 -5.64 -11.89 -43.43
N ASN A 416 -6.04 -11.87 -42.15
CA ASN A 416 -7.43 -11.99 -41.75
C ASN A 416 -8.27 -10.83 -42.30
N MET A 417 -7.75 -9.60 -42.21
CA MET A 417 -8.43 -8.41 -42.72
C MET A 417 -8.62 -8.50 -44.25
N MET A 418 -7.61 -8.99 -44.99
CA MET A 418 -7.75 -9.24 -46.43
C MET A 418 -8.78 -10.33 -46.71
N ALA A 419 -8.84 -11.39 -45.92
CA ALA A 419 -9.86 -12.45 -46.07
C ALA A 419 -11.26 -11.91 -45.79
N TYR A 420 -11.46 -11.11 -44.72
CA TYR A 420 -12.74 -10.48 -44.43
C TYR A 420 -13.16 -9.47 -45.49
N MET A 421 -12.24 -8.63 -46.01
CA MET A 421 -12.53 -7.73 -47.12
C MET A 421 -12.94 -8.49 -48.39
N SER A 422 -12.29 -9.60 -48.69
CA SER A 422 -12.63 -10.46 -49.83
C SER A 422 -14.01 -11.10 -49.65
N ALA A 423 -14.32 -11.59 -48.44
CA ALA A 423 -15.64 -12.13 -48.09
C ALA A 423 -16.73 -11.05 -48.17
N TYR A 424 -16.48 -9.84 -47.65
CA TYR A 424 -17.39 -8.71 -47.77
C TYR A 424 -17.68 -8.32 -49.24
N ASN A 425 -16.64 -8.25 -50.08
CA ASN A 425 -16.79 -7.96 -51.52
C ASN A 425 -17.56 -9.06 -52.23
N ALA A 426 -17.35 -10.35 -51.86
CA ALA A 426 -18.12 -11.46 -52.41
C ALA A 426 -19.60 -11.41 -52.01
N ALA A 427 -19.88 -11.13 -50.70
CA ALA A 427 -21.23 -10.96 -50.20
C ALA A 427 -21.96 -9.76 -50.84
N SER A 428 -21.27 -8.64 -51.06
CA SER A 428 -21.82 -7.47 -51.75
C SER A 428 -22.20 -7.78 -53.20
N ARG A 429 -21.35 -8.53 -53.92
CA ARG A 429 -21.67 -8.99 -55.31
C ARG A 429 -22.85 -9.96 -55.32
N LEU A 430 -22.95 -10.85 -54.33
CA LEU A 430 -24.08 -11.75 -54.20
C LEU A 430 -25.38 -10.98 -53.95
N MET A 431 -25.37 -9.97 -53.08
CA MET A 431 -26.52 -9.10 -52.81
C MET A 431 -26.94 -8.36 -54.09
N THR A 432 -26.01 -7.81 -54.84
CA THR A 432 -26.31 -7.16 -56.14
C THR A 432 -26.95 -8.15 -57.15
N ALA A 433 -26.41 -9.36 -57.22
CA ALA A 433 -26.96 -10.40 -58.12
C ALA A 433 -28.36 -10.87 -57.65
N MET A 434 -28.60 -10.96 -56.36
CA MET A 434 -29.94 -11.25 -55.80
C MET A 434 -30.94 -10.13 -56.09
N ASP A 435 -30.52 -8.85 -55.95
CA ASP A 435 -31.34 -7.68 -56.27
C ASP A 435 -31.70 -7.66 -57.75
N GLU A 436 -30.74 -7.95 -58.64
CA GLU A 436 -31.01 -8.07 -60.09
C GLU A 436 -31.97 -9.22 -60.39
N ALA A 437 -31.80 -10.39 -59.76
CA ALA A 437 -32.70 -11.54 -59.93
C ALA A 437 -34.12 -11.24 -59.40
N LEU A 438 -34.23 -10.60 -58.26
CA LEU A 438 -35.51 -10.14 -57.69
C LEU A 438 -36.19 -9.10 -58.57
N ASN A 439 -35.42 -8.13 -59.07
CA ASN A 439 -35.94 -7.13 -60.02
C ASN A 439 -36.43 -7.74 -61.33
N THR A 440 -35.70 -8.74 -61.86
CA THR A 440 -36.15 -9.51 -63.04
C THR A 440 -37.42 -10.31 -62.73
N LEU A 441 -37.50 -10.91 -61.59
CA LEU A 441 -38.67 -11.71 -61.16
C LEU A 441 -39.90 -10.84 -60.94
N ILE A 442 -39.77 -9.68 -60.32
CA ILE A 442 -40.86 -8.76 -60.00
C ILE A 442 -41.36 -8.03 -61.25
N ASN A 443 -40.41 -7.54 -62.08
CA ASN A 443 -40.77 -6.68 -63.22
C ASN A 443 -40.99 -7.43 -64.55
N ASN A 444 -40.38 -8.62 -64.73
CA ASN A 444 -40.45 -9.34 -66.01
C ASN A 444 -41.37 -10.59 -65.97
N THR A 445 -41.73 -11.15 -64.77
CA THR A 445 -42.72 -12.26 -64.74
C THR A 445 -44.18 -11.79 -64.63
N GLY A 446 -44.44 -10.49 -64.38
CA GLY A 446 -45.79 -9.90 -64.35
C GLY A 446 -46.39 -9.55 -65.69
N LEU A 447 -45.74 -9.86 -66.85
CA LEU A 447 -46.19 -9.49 -68.19
C LEU A 447 -46.72 -10.68 -69.00
N VAL A 448 -47.11 -11.78 -68.40
CA VAL A 448 -47.82 -12.88 -69.10
C VAL A 448 -49.31 -12.78 -68.82
N GLY A 449 -49.97 -11.97 -69.61
CA GLY A 449 -51.44 -11.83 -69.51
C GLY A 449 -51.98 -10.57 -70.20
N ARG A 450 -51.55 -10.28 -71.41
CA ARG A 450 -52.33 -9.46 -72.35
C ARG A 450 -52.36 -10.14 -73.68
#